data_96ffedb6b8cde442d4ceb9de0807d7e1
#
_entry.id   96ffedb6b8cde442d4ceb9de0807d7e1
#
_cell.length_a   1.000
_cell.length_b   1.000
_cell.length_c   1.000
_cell.angle_alpha   90.00
_cell.angle_beta   90.00
_cell.angle_gamma   90.00
#
_symmetry.space_group_name_H-M   'P 1'
#
loop_
_entity.id
_entity.type
_entity.pdbx_description
1 polymer ?
#
loop_
_entity_poly.entity_id
_entity_poly.type
_entity_poly.pdbx_seq_one_letter_code
_entity_poly.pdbx_strand_id
1 'polypeptide(L)'
;LRIQALKKILPDAKYIVGLREPLYTAQSMLQAMRKNKHPENKVWSIHPRNYKELEKLDLHEMVVKQVNQIERQIAEDLRSIPEENILYVEYEEMGGQLKSIIDDVNKLAGPSVKRRSDIPLPEIQVKNRITLPEEEIALLKKHIKVLEWELH
;
A
#
# COMPACT_ATOMS: atom_id res chain seq x y z
N LEU A 1 -10.85 0.28 6.29
CA LEU A 1 -9.93 -0.81 6.67
C LEU A 1 -10.54 -1.61 7.81
N ARG A 2 -10.16 -2.90 7.95
CA ARG A 2 -10.81 -3.85 8.87
C ARG A 2 -9.82 -4.57 9.79
N ILE A 3 -8.61 -4.04 9.98
CA ILE A 3 -7.55 -4.67 10.80
C ILE A 3 -8.06 -4.91 12.21
N GLN A 4 -8.69 -3.93 12.84
CA GLN A 4 -9.23 -4.05 14.19
C GLN A 4 -10.35 -5.11 14.29
N ALA A 5 -11.18 -5.25 13.25
CA ALA A 5 -12.21 -6.28 13.21
C ALA A 5 -11.59 -7.68 13.04
N LEU A 6 -10.57 -7.81 12.19
CA LEU A 6 -9.81 -9.06 12.01
C LEU A 6 -9.12 -9.47 13.30
N LYS A 7 -8.48 -8.55 14.02
CA LYS A 7 -7.83 -8.82 15.31
C LYS A 7 -8.82 -9.41 16.34
N LYS A 8 -10.07 -8.93 16.36
CA LYS A 8 -11.09 -9.45 17.29
C LYS A 8 -11.50 -10.90 16.98
N ILE A 9 -11.52 -11.25 15.69
CA ILE A 9 -11.95 -12.59 15.22
C ILE A 9 -10.78 -13.56 15.20
N LEU A 10 -9.58 -13.06 14.85
CA LEU A 10 -8.34 -13.81 14.69
C LEU A 10 -7.22 -13.10 15.49
N PRO A 11 -7.17 -13.28 16.82
CA PRO A 11 -6.24 -12.55 17.69
C PRO A 11 -4.77 -12.85 17.39
N ASP A 12 -4.48 -14.05 16.88
CA ASP A 12 -3.13 -14.51 16.53
C ASP A 12 -2.77 -14.25 15.05
N ALA A 13 -3.58 -13.48 14.31
CA ALA A 13 -3.31 -13.17 12.92
C ALA A 13 -1.97 -12.48 12.74
N LYS A 14 -1.26 -12.88 11.70
CA LYS A 14 -0.04 -12.22 11.25
C LYS A 14 -0.38 -11.27 10.09
N TYR A 15 0.35 -10.16 10.01
CA TYR A 15 0.08 -9.11 9.04
C TYR A 15 1.31 -8.88 8.18
N ILE A 16 1.12 -8.87 6.88
CA ILE A 16 2.13 -8.43 5.92
C ILE A 16 1.66 -7.10 5.37
N VAL A 17 2.46 -6.06 5.56
CA VAL A 17 2.18 -4.69 5.12
C VAL A 17 3.06 -4.39 3.92
N GLY A 18 2.46 -4.32 2.75
CA GLY A 18 3.15 -3.91 1.54
C GLY A 18 3.28 -2.39 1.49
N LEU A 19 4.50 -1.89 1.42
CA LEU A 19 4.84 -0.48 1.26
C LEU A 19 5.24 -0.21 -0.17
N ARG A 20 4.95 0.98 -0.67
CA ARG A 20 5.37 1.43 -1.98
C ARG A 20 5.44 2.95 -1.99
N GLU A 21 6.48 3.50 -2.61
CA GLU A 21 6.65 4.95 -2.72
C GLU A 21 5.34 5.65 -3.13
N PRO A 22 4.90 6.69 -2.40
CA PRO A 22 3.62 7.36 -2.58
C PRO A 22 3.38 7.86 -4.01
N LEU A 23 4.42 8.33 -4.71
CA LEU A 23 4.31 8.81 -6.08
C LEU A 23 3.84 7.71 -7.04
N TYR A 24 4.44 6.52 -6.96
CA TYR A 24 4.05 5.40 -7.83
C TYR A 24 2.70 4.82 -7.47
N THR A 25 2.33 4.86 -6.18
CA THR A 25 1.00 4.45 -5.72
C THR A 25 -0.07 5.39 -6.26
N ALA A 26 0.13 6.70 -6.13
CA ALA A 26 -0.80 7.71 -6.65
C ALA A 26 -0.90 7.67 -8.18
N GLN A 27 0.23 7.55 -8.89
CA GLN A 27 0.25 7.37 -10.34
C GLN A 27 -0.56 6.13 -10.77
N SER A 28 -0.34 5.00 -10.10
CA SER A 28 -1.05 3.75 -10.42
C SER A 28 -2.55 3.89 -10.19
N MET A 29 -2.95 4.61 -9.15
CA MET A 29 -4.36 4.89 -8.84
C MET A 29 -5.00 5.73 -9.95
N LEU A 30 -4.37 6.83 -10.36
CA LEU A 30 -4.87 7.66 -11.48
C LEU A 30 -5.05 6.86 -12.76
N GLN A 31 -4.06 6.02 -13.09
CA GLN A 31 -4.15 5.15 -14.27
C GLN A 31 -5.28 4.13 -14.17
N ALA A 32 -5.48 3.54 -12.98
CA ALA A 32 -6.58 2.61 -12.75
C ALA A 32 -7.95 3.30 -12.87
N MET A 33 -8.10 4.50 -12.33
CA MET A 33 -9.31 5.31 -12.47
C MET A 33 -9.63 5.57 -13.95
N ARG A 34 -8.66 6.04 -14.73
CA ARG A 34 -8.84 6.34 -16.16
C ARG A 34 -9.15 5.10 -16.98
N LYS A 35 -8.40 4.02 -16.77
CA LYS A 35 -8.63 2.73 -17.46
C LYS A 35 -10.04 2.20 -17.24
N ASN A 36 -10.58 2.39 -16.03
CA ASN A 36 -11.91 1.91 -15.66
C ASN A 36 -13.00 2.98 -15.87
N LYS A 37 -12.68 4.13 -16.48
CA LYS A 37 -13.63 5.25 -16.71
C LYS A 37 -14.34 5.69 -15.43
N HIS A 38 -13.60 5.66 -14.31
CA HIS A 38 -14.12 6.07 -13.02
C HIS A 38 -14.26 7.60 -12.97
N PRO A 39 -15.33 8.17 -12.37
CA PRO A 39 -15.47 9.60 -12.24
C PRO A 39 -14.31 10.25 -11.49
N GLU A 40 -13.73 11.33 -12.04
CA GLU A 40 -12.53 11.98 -11.48
C GLU A 40 -12.79 12.69 -10.13
N ASN A 41 -14.05 12.95 -9.80
CA ASN A 41 -14.44 13.54 -8.51
C ASN A 41 -14.91 12.49 -7.48
N LYS A 42 -14.53 11.23 -7.66
CA LYS A 42 -14.86 10.13 -6.77
C LYS A 42 -13.61 9.36 -6.36
N VAL A 43 -13.50 9.01 -5.09
CA VAL A 43 -12.42 8.16 -4.60
C VAL A 43 -12.48 6.78 -5.24
N TRP A 44 -11.32 6.20 -5.52
CA TRP A 44 -11.18 4.90 -6.17
C TRP A 44 -10.94 3.78 -5.16
N SER A 45 -11.62 2.63 -5.32
CA SER A 45 -11.37 1.38 -4.60
C SER A 45 -11.63 1.49 -3.10
N ILE A 46 -10.60 1.67 -2.27
CA ILE A 46 -10.71 1.73 -0.82
C ILE A 46 -11.12 3.15 -0.38
N HIS A 47 -12.21 3.23 0.38
CA HIS A 47 -12.71 4.50 0.92
C HIS A 47 -12.12 4.73 2.32
N PRO A 48 -11.26 5.74 2.52
CA PRO A 48 -10.86 6.14 3.86
C PRO A 48 -12.03 6.75 4.64
N ARG A 49 -11.89 6.90 5.95
CA ARG A 49 -12.99 7.37 6.82
C ARG A 49 -13.62 8.68 6.34
N ASN A 50 -12.80 9.61 5.86
CA ASN A 50 -13.24 10.94 5.43
C ASN A 50 -13.33 11.08 3.91
N TYR A 51 -13.64 10.02 3.18
CA TYR A 51 -13.62 10.02 1.72
C TYR A 51 -14.49 11.11 1.08
N LYS A 52 -15.62 11.47 1.70
CA LYS A 52 -16.52 12.52 1.18
C LYS A 52 -15.86 13.91 1.12
N GLU A 53 -14.94 14.18 2.04
CA GLU A 53 -14.17 15.44 2.02
C GLU A 53 -13.11 15.40 0.90
N LEU A 54 -12.55 14.24 0.62
CA LEU A 54 -11.62 14.07 -0.49
C LEU A 54 -12.30 14.33 -1.85
N GLU A 55 -13.54 13.92 -2.01
CA GLU A 55 -14.32 14.11 -3.24
C GLU A 55 -14.64 15.58 -3.58
N LYS A 56 -14.29 16.52 -2.70
CA LYS A 56 -14.40 17.97 -2.92
C LYS A 56 -13.10 18.60 -3.47
N LEU A 57 -12.03 17.81 -3.53
CA LEU A 57 -10.69 18.26 -3.93
C LEU A 57 -10.47 18.03 -5.43
N ASP A 58 -9.43 18.71 -5.96
CA ASP A 58 -8.96 18.41 -7.31
C ASP A 58 -8.42 16.97 -7.39
N LEU A 59 -8.52 16.36 -8.57
CA LEU A 59 -8.19 14.96 -8.81
C LEU A 59 -6.84 14.53 -8.22
N HIS A 60 -5.77 15.28 -8.49
CA HIS A 60 -4.42 14.92 -8.05
C HIS A 60 -4.26 15.05 -6.54
N GLU A 61 -4.85 16.09 -5.94
CA GLU A 61 -4.87 16.25 -4.48
C GLU A 61 -5.70 15.15 -3.82
N MET A 62 -6.87 14.85 -4.35
CA MET A 62 -7.75 13.80 -3.86
C MET A 62 -7.03 12.44 -3.83
N VAL A 63 -6.38 12.07 -4.92
CA VAL A 63 -5.68 10.79 -5.03
C VAL A 63 -4.53 10.69 -4.04
N VAL A 64 -3.68 11.72 -3.94
CA VAL A 64 -2.56 11.74 -2.99
C VAL A 64 -3.05 11.67 -1.55
N LYS A 65 -4.06 12.46 -1.20
CA LYS A 65 -4.63 12.44 0.15
C LYS A 65 -5.35 11.12 0.45
N GLN A 66 -5.94 10.47 -0.55
CA GLN A 66 -6.54 9.15 -0.38
C GLN A 66 -5.47 8.11 -0.01
N VAL A 67 -4.34 8.07 -0.72
CA VAL A 67 -3.20 7.19 -0.41
C VAL A 67 -2.72 7.44 1.01
N ASN A 68 -2.43 8.71 1.34
CA ASN A 68 -1.93 9.10 2.67
C ASN A 68 -2.91 8.72 3.80
N GLN A 69 -4.20 8.97 3.65
CA GLN A 69 -5.19 8.60 4.66
C GLN A 69 -5.35 7.10 4.84
N ILE A 70 -5.20 6.31 3.77
CA ILE A 70 -5.22 4.85 3.86
C ILE A 70 -4.00 4.37 4.66
N GLU A 71 -2.80 4.88 4.36
CA GLU A 71 -1.59 4.53 5.12
C GLU A 71 -1.70 4.91 6.60
N ARG A 72 -2.15 6.12 6.90
CA ARG A 72 -2.36 6.55 8.29
C ARG A 72 -3.34 5.65 9.02
N GLN A 73 -4.44 5.24 8.38
CA GLN A 73 -5.37 4.28 8.99
C GLN A 73 -4.75 2.90 9.22
N ILE A 74 -3.88 2.44 8.31
CA ILE A 74 -3.13 1.20 8.51
C ILE A 74 -2.20 1.34 9.70
N ALA A 75 -1.40 2.41 9.75
CA ALA A 75 -0.48 2.69 10.86
C ALA A 75 -1.22 2.77 12.21
N GLU A 76 -2.33 3.51 12.27
CA GLU A 76 -3.16 3.60 13.48
C GLU A 76 -3.68 2.22 13.93
N ASP A 77 -4.22 1.44 13.01
CA ASP A 77 -4.77 0.13 13.32
C ASP A 77 -3.68 -0.85 13.79
N LEU A 78 -2.47 -0.77 13.22
CA LEU A 78 -1.33 -1.62 13.57
C LEU A 78 -0.72 -1.31 14.93
N ARG A 79 -0.87 -0.10 15.47
CA ARG A 79 -0.35 0.26 16.83
C ARG A 79 -0.81 -0.69 17.94
N SER A 80 -1.93 -1.37 17.74
CA SER A 80 -2.44 -2.35 18.70
C SER A 80 -2.00 -3.79 18.43
N ILE A 81 -1.30 -4.04 17.34
CA ILE A 81 -0.78 -5.36 16.96
C ILE A 81 0.63 -5.51 17.51
N PRO A 82 1.00 -6.63 18.15
CA PRO A 82 2.38 -6.89 18.55
C PRO A 82 3.33 -6.84 17.35
N GLU A 83 4.50 -6.23 17.53
CA GLU A 83 5.46 -6.01 16.43
C GLU A 83 5.92 -7.32 15.80
N GLU A 84 6.09 -8.38 16.59
CA GLU A 84 6.42 -9.73 16.12
C GLU A 84 5.33 -10.37 15.23
N ASN A 85 4.16 -9.74 15.12
CA ASN A 85 3.06 -10.19 14.26
C ASN A 85 2.96 -9.36 12.97
N ILE A 86 3.90 -8.44 12.72
CA ILE A 86 3.89 -7.55 11.56
C ILE A 86 5.18 -7.73 10.77
N LEU A 87 5.06 -7.87 9.46
CA LEU A 87 6.16 -7.82 8.51
C LEU A 87 5.90 -6.70 7.50
N TYR A 88 6.81 -5.75 7.40
CA TYR A 88 6.80 -4.74 6.35
C TYR A 88 7.60 -5.22 5.15
N VAL A 89 7.06 -5.03 3.96
CA VAL A 89 7.67 -5.46 2.70
C VAL A 89 7.62 -4.29 1.72
N GLU A 90 8.80 -3.79 1.35
CA GLU A 90 8.94 -2.76 0.32
C GLU A 90 8.70 -3.37 -1.07
N TYR A 91 7.79 -2.78 -1.85
CA TYR A 91 7.53 -3.22 -3.22
C TYR A 91 8.81 -3.15 -4.08
N GLU A 92 9.63 -2.14 -3.84
CA GLU A 92 10.87 -1.87 -4.52
C GLU A 92 11.90 -3.00 -4.35
N GLU A 93 11.88 -3.69 -3.23
CA GLU A 93 12.80 -4.79 -2.90
C GLU A 93 12.36 -6.13 -3.50
N MET A 94 11.09 -6.28 -3.86
CA MET A 94 10.54 -7.57 -4.33
C MET A 94 11.27 -8.14 -5.55
N GLY A 95 11.82 -7.28 -6.43
CA GLY A 95 12.52 -7.72 -7.64
C GLY A 95 13.84 -8.43 -7.38
N GLY A 96 14.56 -8.05 -6.32
CA GLY A 96 15.90 -8.58 -6.01
C GLY A 96 15.96 -9.43 -4.74
N GLN A 97 15.01 -9.24 -3.81
CA GLN A 97 15.05 -9.82 -2.47
C GLN A 97 13.91 -10.81 -2.19
N LEU A 98 13.23 -11.30 -3.23
CA LEU A 98 12.05 -12.17 -3.05
C LEU A 98 12.34 -13.38 -2.15
N LYS A 99 13.53 -13.98 -2.25
CA LYS A 99 13.90 -15.10 -1.39
C LYS A 99 13.96 -14.70 0.08
N SER A 100 14.61 -13.58 0.40
CA SER A 100 14.70 -13.06 1.77
C SER A 100 13.32 -12.75 2.32
N ILE A 101 12.48 -12.08 1.53
CA ILE A 101 11.09 -11.74 1.92
C ILE A 101 10.31 -13.03 2.25
N ILE A 102 10.45 -14.08 1.46
CA ILE A 102 9.77 -15.36 1.73
C ILE A 102 10.33 -16.02 2.99
N ASP A 103 11.62 -15.94 3.23
CA ASP A 103 12.22 -16.47 4.46
C ASP A 103 11.69 -15.72 5.70
N ASP A 104 11.49 -14.41 5.60
CA ASP A 104 10.89 -13.61 6.66
C ASP A 104 9.38 -13.89 6.84
N VAL A 105 8.64 -14.11 5.76
CA VAL A 105 7.24 -14.60 5.83
C VAL A 105 7.16 -15.96 6.53
N ASN A 106 8.09 -16.88 6.25
CA ASN A 106 8.14 -18.17 6.93
C ASN A 106 8.43 -18.03 8.43
N LYS A 107 9.36 -17.12 8.82
CA LYS A 107 9.61 -16.81 10.23
C LYS A 107 8.37 -16.25 10.91
N LEU A 108 7.72 -15.28 10.28
CA LEU A 108 6.47 -14.66 10.78
C LEU A 108 5.36 -15.70 10.97
N ALA A 109 5.19 -16.60 10.00
CA ALA A 109 4.16 -17.63 10.03
C ALA A 109 4.43 -18.74 11.06
N GLY A 110 5.70 -18.89 11.48
CA GLY A 110 6.11 -19.87 12.49
C GLY A 110 6.41 -21.27 11.92
N PRO A 111 6.88 -22.18 12.81
CA PRO A 111 7.49 -23.46 12.39
C PRO A 111 6.52 -24.48 11.76
N SER A 112 5.21 -24.28 11.93
CA SER A 112 4.18 -25.13 11.32
C SER A 112 3.95 -24.85 9.82
N VAL A 113 4.42 -23.71 9.33
CA VAL A 113 4.32 -23.34 7.91
C VAL A 113 5.65 -23.60 7.22
N LYS A 114 5.63 -24.41 6.17
CA LYS A 114 6.83 -24.71 5.37
C LYS A 114 6.59 -24.34 3.92
N ARG A 115 7.56 -23.61 3.36
CA ARG A 115 7.58 -23.37 1.93
C ARG A 115 7.73 -24.70 1.17
N ARG A 116 6.99 -24.85 0.10
CA ARG A 116 7.21 -25.92 -0.86
C ARG A 116 8.47 -25.63 -1.68
N SER A 117 9.52 -26.41 -1.41
CA SER A 117 10.83 -26.25 -2.07
C SER A 117 10.83 -26.69 -3.54
N ASP A 118 9.84 -27.48 -3.94
CA ASP A 118 9.63 -27.98 -5.30
C ASP A 118 9.06 -26.90 -6.26
N ILE A 119 8.59 -25.76 -5.73
CA ILE A 119 8.08 -24.65 -6.54
C ILE A 119 9.17 -23.60 -6.68
N PRO A 120 9.66 -23.32 -7.90
CA PRO A 120 10.62 -22.26 -8.14
C PRO A 120 10.00 -20.89 -7.80
N LEU A 121 10.83 -19.97 -7.33
CA LEU A 121 10.38 -18.60 -7.13
C LEU A 121 10.18 -17.91 -8.48
N PRO A 122 9.08 -17.18 -8.67
CA PRO A 122 8.89 -16.39 -9.86
C PRO A 122 9.89 -15.23 -9.91
N GLU A 123 10.26 -14.82 -11.09
CA GLU A 123 10.92 -13.54 -11.29
C GLU A 123 9.90 -12.40 -11.18
N ILE A 124 10.10 -11.50 -10.22
CA ILE A 124 9.24 -10.33 -10.04
C ILE A 124 9.90 -9.11 -10.69
N GLN A 125 9.22 -8.52 -11.64
CA GLN A 125 9.65 -7.25 -12.25
C GLN A 125 9.00 -6.09 -11.51
N VAL A 126 9.80 -5.34 -10.77
CA VAL A 126 9.38 -4.08 -10.14
C VAL A 126 9.15 -3.03 -11.22
N LYS A 127 7.96 -2.43 -11.22
CA LYS A 127 7.55 -1.42 -12.22
C LYS A 127 7.40 -0.04 -11.58
N ASN A 128 8.53 0.54 -11.19
CA ASN A 128 8.61 1.91 -10.69
C ASN A 128 9.14 2.84 -11.78
N ARG A 129 8.33 3.11 -12.79
CA ARG A 129 8.63 4.07 -13.84
C ARG A 129 7.55 5.13 -13.93
N ILE A 130 7.95 6.36 -14.21
CA ILE A 130 7.04 7.46 -14.49
C ILE A 130 6.41 7.21 -15.86
N THR A 131 5.09 7.29 -15.92
CA THR A 131 4.28 7.02 -17.12
C THR A 131 3.20 8.08 -17.34
N LEU A 132 2.96 8.96 -16.37
CA LEU A 132 2.11 10.13 -16.53
C LEU A 132 2.90 11.29 -17.14
N PRO A 133 2.23 12.27 -17.78
CA PRO A 133 2.83 13.52 -18.23
C PRO A 133 3.55 14.26 -17.09
N GLU A 134 4.61 15.00 -17.43
CA GLU A 134 5.45 15.71 -16.46
C GLU A 134 4.63 16.67 -15.59
N GLU A 135 3.66 17.36 -16.16
CA GLU A 135 2.77 18.29 -15.46
C GLU A 135 1.95 17.59 -14.34
N GLU A 136 1.43 16.39 -14.63
CA GLU A 136 0.68 15.62 -13.63
C GLU A 136 1.60 15.08 -12.53
N ILE A 137 2.80 14.65 -12.89
CA ILE A 137 3.81 14.24 -11.92
C ILE A 137 4.20 15.40 -11.00
N ALA A 138 4.33 16.61 -11.54
CA ALA A 138 4.61 17.80 -10.75
C ALA A 138 3.48 18.10 -9.75
N LEU A 139 2.22 17.94 -10.16
CA LEU A 139 1.07 18.09 -9.28
C LEU A 139 1.07 17.04 -8.16
N LEU A 140 1.28 15.76 -8.49
CA LEU A 140 1.39 14.71 -7.48
C LEU A 140 2.50 14.99 -6.48
N LYS A 141 3.71 15.31 -6.95
CA LYS A 141 4.86 15.64 -6.08
C LYS A 141 4.59 16.84 -5.17
N LYS A 142 3.90 17.87 -5.68
CA LYS A 142 3.49 19.05 -4.91
C LYS A 142 2.63 18.64 -3.70
N HIS A 143 1.64 17.79 -3.92
CA HIS A 143 0.73 17.34 -2.86
C HIS A 143 1.37 16.31 -1.92
N ILE A 144 2.26 15.46 -2.41
CA ILE A 144 3.01 14.52 -1.58
C ILE A 144 3.92 15.26 -0.59
N LYS A 145 4.63 16.30 -1.05
CA LYS A 145 5.62 17.05 -0.24
C LYS A 145 5.04 17.71 1.00
N VAL A 146 3.77 18.06 1.01
CA VAL A 146 3.12 18.78 2.12
C VAL A 146 2.45 17.85 3.13
N LEU A 147 2.52 16.54 2.94
CA LEU A 147 1.93 15.55 3.83
C LEU A 147 3.00 14.81 4.63
N GLU A 148 2.63 14.42 5.83
CA GLU A 148 3.42 13.49 6.66
C GLU A 148 3.04 12.05 6.30
N TRP A 149 4.05 11.19 6.15
CA TRP A 149 3.90 9.79 5.81
C TRP A 149 4.37 8.93 6.99
N GLU A 150 3.48 8.11 7.55
CA GLU A 150 3.76 7.37 8.79
C GLU A 150 4.43 6.01 8.55
N LEU A 151 4.40 5.49 7.32
CA LEU A 151 4.97 4.18 6.99
C LEU A 151 6.21 4.28 6.09
N HIS A 152 6.72 5.49 5.81
CA HIS A 152 7.90 5.74 4.98
C HIS A 152 8.96 6.54 5.74
#